data_511b4b982d6d49da189cf97d2b962e51
#
_entry.id   511b4b982d6d49da189cf97d2b962e51
#
_cell.length_a   1.000
_cell.length_b   1.000
_cell.length_c   1.000
_cell.angle_alpha   90.00
_cell.angle_beta   90.00
_cell.angle_gamma   90.00
#
_symmetry.space_group_name_H-M   'P 1'
#
loop_
_entity.id
_entity.type
_entity.pdbx_description
1 polymer ?
#
loop_
_entity_poly.entity_id
_entity_poly.type
_entity_poly.pdbx_seq_one_letter_code
_entity_poly.pdbx_strand_id
1 'polypeptide(L)'
;DSSWKRIIYLICTIQVGGGITIIGVISFIPLFLAELGLHDQGQAAMWAGIVSGVTPLMVALSAPYWSRKANQWGPRKVMMLILFILMITVGACAFTQTPMQLLILRTLQGVVGGYVPIGLAIIVLITPENKVPWAMGLYQASMVMGLVFGPLMGGLVADLLGYRAPFFVFSALTGICMLGIYFLMPNLQFKHKVDESVSEISLIKYFLSIPRVRLLVGMLFLCNFGITGIGPILPLYIK
;
A
#
# COMPACT_ATOMS: atom_id res chain seq x y z
N ASP A 1 -6.91 -18.62 -24.48
CA ASP A 1 -7.61 -17.54 -23.75
C ASP A 1 -6.63 -16.64 -23.04
N SER A 2 -6.38 -15.46 -23.63
CA SER A 2 -5.41 -14.51 -23.08
C SER A 2 -6.06 -13.48 -22.11
N SER A 3 -7.34 -13.61 -21.80
CA SER A 3 -8.09 -12.62 -21.03
C SER A 3 -7.60 -12.49 -19.58
N TRP A 4 -7.30 -13.62 -18.91
CA TRP A 4 -6.78 -13.58 -17.53
C TRP A 4 -5.39 -12.95 -17.44
N LYS A 5 -4.52 -13.13 -18.46
CA LYS A 5 -3.19 -12.48 -18.49
C LYS A 5 -3.30 -10.97 -18.53
N ARG A 6 -4.23 -10.42 -19.31
CA ARG A 6 -4.46 -8.96 -19.38
C ARG A 6 -4.85 -8.39 -18.02
N ILE A 7 -5.70 -9.10 -17.28
CA ILE A 7 -6.10 -8.66 -15.93
C ILE A 7 -4.93 -8.75 -14.96
N ILE A 8 -4.09 -9.80 -15.03
CA ILE A 8 -2.87 -9.90 -14.20
C ILE A 8 -1.94 -8.73 -14.49
N TYR A 9 -1.63 -8.43 -15.75
CA TYR A 9 -0.75 -7.31 -16.09
C TYR A 9 -1.33 -5.98 -15.63
N LEU A 10 -2.65 -5.77 -15.74
CA LEU A 10 -3.32 -4.60 -15.21
C LEU A 10 -3.11 -4.48 -13.68
N ILE A 11 -3.37 -5.55 -12.93
CA ILE A 11 -3.22 -5.56 -11.47
C ILE A 11 -1.76 -5.34 -11.08
N CYS A 12 -0.82 -5.95 -11.80
CA CYS A 12 0.62 -5.74 -11.58
C CYS A 12 1.02 -4.27 -11.84
N THR A 13 0.51 -3.65 -12.91
CA THR A 13 0.76 -2.22 -13.19
C THR A 13 0.20 -1.33 -12.09
N ILE A 14 -0.99 -1.62 -11.58
CA ILE A 14 -1.59 -0.91 -10.45
C ILE A 14 -0.75 -1.10 -9.18
N GLN A 15 -0.23 -2.31 -8.97
CA GLN A 15 0.65 -2.60 -7.83
C GLN A 15 1.95 -1.80 -7.90
N VAL A 16 2.56 -1.67 -9.08
CA VAL A 16 3.73 -0.79 -9.29
C VAL A 16 3.37 0.67 -8.99
N GLY A 17 2.29 1.19 -9.57
CA GLY A 17 1.85 2.57 -9.35
C GLY A 17 1.50 2.88 -7.88
N GLY A 18 0.79 1.97 -7.22
CA GLY A 18 0.48 2.06 -5.79
C GLY A 18 1.74 1.98 -4.92
N GLY A 19 2.66 1.08 -5.25
CA GLY A 19 3.96 0.96 -4.57
C GLY A 19 4.80 2.24 -4.71
N ILE A 20 4.91 2.78 -5.92
CA ILE A 20 5.59 4.06 -6.18
C ILE A 20 4.97 5.17 -5.32
N THR A 21 3.63 5.27 -5.28
CA THR A 21 2.93 6.28 -4.52
C THR A 21 3.21 6.18 -3.02
N ILE A 22 3.07 4.98 -2.44
CA ILE A 22 3.21 4.78 -0.99
C ILE A 22 4.66 4.96 -0.55
N ILE A 23 5.59 4.27 -1.21
CA ILE A 23 7.01 4.28 -0.83
C ILE A 23 7.69 5.58 -1.23
N GLY A 24 7.33 6.13 -2.40
CA GLY A 24 7.85 7.40 -2.86
C GLY A 24 7.58 8.53 -1.88
N VAL A 25 6.37 8.60 -1.32
CA VAL A 25 6.06 9.62 -0.31
C VAL A 25 6.84 9.39 0.98
N ILE A 26 7.00 8.14 1.45
CA ILE A 26 7.74 7.83 2.68
C ILE A 26 9.18 8.37 2.61
N SER A 27 9.80 8.33 1.43
CA SER A 27 11.22 8.67 1.24
C SER A 27 11.55 10.13 1.51
N PHE A 28 10.61 11.06 1.28
CA PHE A 28 10.86 12.49 1.48
C PHE A 28 10.06 13.09 2.66
N ILE A 29 9.31 12.28 3.42
CA ILE A 29 8.59 12.75 4.63
C ILE A 29 9.50 13.54 5.58
N PRO A 30 10.72 13.09 5.93
CA PRO A 30 11.58 13.86 6.85
C PRO A 30 11.91 15.25 6.31
N LEU A 31 12.19 15.37 5.02
CA LEU A 31 12.50 16.64 4.35
C LEU A 31 11.26 17.56 4.28
N PHE A 32 10.10 16.97 3.99
CA PHE A 32 8.83 17.69 3.97
C PHE A 32 8.43 18.20 5.37
N LEU A 33 8.68 17.44 6.43
CA LEU A 33 8.44 17.85 7.80
C LEU A 33 9.34 19.04 8.20
N ALA A 34 10.58 19.07 7.71
CA ALA A 34 11.46 20.25 7.90
C ALA A 34 10.87 21.49 7.21
N GLU A 35 10.29 21.37 6.02
CA GLU A 35 9.56 22.47 5.34
C GLU A 35 8.33 22.94 6.15
N LEU A 36 7.67 22.02 6.87
CA LEU A 36 6.56 22.35 7.76
C LEU A 36 6.98 23.01 9.09
N GLY A 37 8.27 23.37 9.25
CA GLY A 37 8.78 24.10 10.40
C GLY A 37 9.39 23.24 11.52
N LEU A 38 9.55 21.93 11.32
CA LEU A 38 10.23 21.05 12.26
C LEU A 38 11.74 21.08 12.00
N HIS A 39 12.42 22.09 12.54
CA HIS A 39 13.86 22.25 12.35
C HIS A 39 14.71 21.42 13.33
N ASP A 40 14.12 21.01 14.46
CA ASP A 40 14.79 20.11 15.40
C ASP A 40 14.83 18.69 14.84
N GLN A 41 16.04 18.15 14.66
CA GLN A 41 16.27 16.80 14.09
C GLN A 41 15.59 15.69 14.89
N GLY A 42 15.56 15.79 16.23
CA GLY A 42 14.92 14.82 17.09
C GLY A 42 13.41 14.78 16.90
N GLN A 43 12.76 15.96 16.87
CA GLN A 43 11.34 16.07 16.63
C GLN A 43 10.95 15.64 15.20
N ALA A 44 11.72 16.03 14.19
CA ALA A 44 11.50 15.63 12.80
C ALA A 44 11.58 14.11 12.63
N ALA A 45 12.57 13.46 13.24
CA ALA A 45 12.71 12.00 13.20
C ALA A 45 11.55 11.30 13.91
N MET A 46 11.12 11.79 15.08
CA MET A 46 9.97 11.25 15.80
C MET A 46 8.69 11.35 14.97
N TRP A 47 8.39 12.53 14.42
CA TRP A 47 7.22 12.74 13.57
C TRP A 47 7.27 11.90 12.29
N ALA A 48 8.44 11.79 11.64
CA ALA A 48 8.63 10.94 10.47
C ALA A 48 8.34 9.47 10.79
N GLY A 49 8.80 8.98 11.95
CA GLY A 49 8.49 7.63 12.41
C GLY A 49 6.99 7.41 12.64
N ILE A 50 6.31 8.33 13.34
CA ILE A 50 4.87 8.24 13.61
C ILE A 50 4.06 8.27 12.31
N VAL A 51 4.33 9.25 11.44
CA VAL A 51 3.62 9.45 10.16
C VAL A 51 3.85 8.27 9.20
N SER A 52 5.05 7.70 9.18
CA SER A 52 5.35 6.52 8.34
C SER A 52 4.77 5.23 8.92
N GLY A 53 4.74 5.09 10.25
CA GLY A 53 4.27 3.87 10.93
C GLY A 53 2.75 3.77 11.03
N VAL A 54 2.02 4.89 11.09
CA VAL A 54 0.56 4.87 11.22
C VAL A 54 -0.13 4.24 10.01
N THR A 55 0.37 4.51 8.80
CA THR A 55 -0.23 4.02 7.57
C THR A 55 -0.26 2.48 7.51
N PRO A 56 0.86 1.74 7.63
CA PRO A 56 0.84 0.28 7.60
C PRO A 56 0.04 -0.33 8.77
N LEU A 57 0.05 0.32 9.94
CA LEU A 57 -0.78 -0.11 11.07
C LEU A 57 -2.27 -0.06 10.72
N MET A 58 -2.73 1.05 10.15
CA MET A 58 -4.13 1.21 9.74
C MET A 58 -4.50 0.28 8.58
N VAL A 59 -3.58 0.02 7.63
CA VAL A 59 -3.77 -0.98 6.58
C VAL A 59 -4.00 -2.36 7.20
N ALA A 60 -3.18 -2.78 8.16
CA ALA A 60 -3.33 -4.08 8.82
C ALA A 60 -4.70 -4.22 9.52
N LEU A 61 -5.16 -3.16 10.18
CA LEU A 61 -6.45 -3.15 10.87
C LEU A 61 -7.65 -3.10 9.91
N SER A 62 -7.51 -2.42 8.77
CA SER A 62 -8.62 -2.22 7.82
C SER A 62 -8.69 -3.29 6.72
N ALA A 63 -7.61 -4.03 6.45
CA ALA A 63 -7.55 -5.02 5.39
C ALA A 63 -8.68 -6.07 5.46
N PRO A 64 -9.05 -6.64 6.63
CA PRO A 64 -10.15 -7.58 6.73
C PRO A 64 -11.49 -6.95 6.30
N TYR A 65 -11.76 -5.72 6.73
CA TYR A 65 -12.97 -4.99 6.35
C TYR A 65 -13.08 -4.83 4.83
N TRP A 66 -12.01 -4.39 4.16
CA TRP A 66 -12.00 -4.19 2.72
C TRP A 66 -12.11 -5.51 1.94
N SER A 67 -11.50 -6.59 2.44
CA SER A 67 -11.65 -7.94 1.87
C SER A 67 -13.11 -8.41 1.90
N ARG A 68 -13.82 -8.21 3.00
CA ARG A 68 -15.27 -8.50 3.10
C ARG A 68 -16.09 -7.66 2.12
N LYS A 69 -15.81 -6.35 2.06
CA LYS A 69 -16.48 -5.47 1.11
C LYS A 69 -16.23 -5.85 -0.35
N ALA A 70 -15.02 -6.33 -0.67
CA ALA A 70 -14.71 -6.84 -2.00
C ALA A 70 -15.52 -8.10 -2.35
N ASN A 71 -15.81 -8.98 -1.36
CA ASN A 71 -16.69 -10.13 -1.54
C ASN A 71 -18.16 -9.73 -1.75
N GLN A 72 -18.64 -8.69 -1.06
CA GLN A 72 -20.03 -8.23 -1.15
C GLN A 72 -20.30 -7.37 -2.39
N TRP A 73 -19.47 -6.37 -2.65
CA TRP A 73 -19.68 -5.36 -3.69
C TRP A 73 -18.98 -5.67 -5.01
N GLY A 74 -18.11 -6.68 -4.98
CA GLY A 74 -17.20 -7.04 -6.07
C GLY A 74 -15.86 -6.29 -6.00
N PRO A 75 -14.78 -6.99 -6.34
CA PRO A 75 -13.42 -6.46 -6.17
C PRO A 75 -13.15 -5.21 -7.02
N ARG A 76 -13.73 -5.12 -8.22
CA ARG A 76 -13.57 -3.95 -9.10
C ARG A 76 -14.07 -2.66 -8.44
N LYS A 77 -15.30 -2.68 -7.89
CA LYS A 77 -15.90 -1.50 -7.27
C LYS A 77 -15.12 -1.06 -6.05
N VAL A 78 -14.70 -2.01 -5.22
CA VAL A 78 -13.96 -1.71 -3.99
C VAL A 78 -12.57 -1.18 -4.30
N MET A 79 -11.84 -1.75 -5.26
CA MET A 79 -10.54 -1.22 -5.69
C MET A 79 -10.65 0.20 -6.26
N MET A 80 -11.69 0.47 -7.07
CA MET A 80 -11.94 1.82 -7.58
C MET A 80 -12.19 2.82 -6.44
N LEU A 81 -13.03 2.45 -5.46
CA LEU A 81 -13.31 3.30 -4.30
C LEU A 81 -12.04 3.58 -3.48
N ILE A 82 -11.23 2.55 -3.22
CA ILE A 82 -9.96 2.68 -2.50
C ILE A 82 -9.01 3.62 -3.25
N LEU A 83 -8.80 3.40 -4.55
CA LEU A 83 -7.89 4.24 -5.35
C LEU A 83 -8.42 5.67 -5.48
N PHE A 84 -9.73 5.88 -5.57
CA PHE A 84 -10.32 7.20 -5.59
C PHE A 84 -10.04 7.97 -4.29
N ILE A 85 -10.26 7.35 -3.14
CA ILE A 85 -9.96 7.98 -1.84
C ILE A 85 -8.46 8.20 -1.68
N LEU A 86 -7.62 7.24 -2.10
CA LEU A 86 -6.16 7.39 -2.08
C LEU A 86 -5.71 8.56 -2.97
N MET A 87 -6.24 8.69 -4.17
CA MET A 87 -5.94 9.81 -5.07
C MET A 87 -6.21 11.16 -4.40
N ILE A 88 -7.39 11.32 -3.80
CA ILE A 88 -7.77 12.58 -3.11
C ILE A 88 -6.87 12.80 -1.89
N THR A 89 -6.67 11.80 -1.05
CA THR A 89 -5.90 11.97 0.20
C THR A 89 -4.41 12.18 -0.05
N VAL A 90 -3.83 11.56 -1.09
CA VAL A 90 -2.45 11.82 -1.51
C VAL A 90 -2.31 13.23 -2.05
N GLY A 91 -3.22 13.69 -2.92
CA GLY A 91 -3.21 15.05 -3.41
C GLY A 91 -3.43 16.10 -2.30
N ALA A 92 -4.28 15.80 -1.32
CA ALA A 92 -4.52 16.67 -0.17
C ALA A 92 -3.27 16.84 0.71
N CYS A 93 -2.35 15.87 0.74
CA CYS A 93 -1.08 16.02 1.48
C CYS A 93 -0.23 17.20 0.97
N ALA A 94 -0.36 17.59 -0.30
CA ALA A 94 0.34 18.75 -0.84
C ALA A 94 -0.06 20.08 -0.17
N PHE A 95 -1.26 20.15 0.39
CA PHE A 95 -1.80 21.35 1.03
C PHE A 95 -1.63 21.37 2.55
N THR A 96 -0.98 20.38 3.12
CA THR A 96 -0.75 20.33 4.58
C THR A 96 0.21 21.44 5.00
N GLN A 97 -0.11 22.05 6.16
CA GLN A 97 0.69 23.10 6.78
C GLN A 97 1.23 22.68 8.15
N THR A 98 0.74 21.58 8.70
CA THR A 98 1.15 21.08 10.00
C THR A 98 1.40 19.57 9.95
N PRO A 99 2.34 19.05 10.78
CA PRO A 99 2.59 17.63 10.89
C PRO A 99 1.35 16.81 11.29
N MET A 100 0.45 17.41 12.10
CA MET A 100 -0.80 16.76 12.51
C MET A 100 -1.77 16.57 11.34
N GLN A 101 -1.89 17.53 10.42
CA GLN A 101 -2.71 17.38 9.21
C GLN A 101 -2.17 16.25 8.33
N LEU A 102 -0.85 16.17 8.18
CA LEU A 102 -0.20 15.08 7.45
C LEU A 102 -0.49 13.72 8.09
N LEU A 103 -0.40 13.62 9.43
CA LEU A 103 -0.71 12.41 10.19
C LEU A 103 -2.15 11.95 9.97
N ILE A 104 -3.13 12.87 10.02
CA ILE A 104 -4.54 12.56 9.77
C ILE A 104 -4.73 11.97 8.36
N LEU A 105 -4.17 12.62 7.34
CA LEU A 105 -4.27 12.14 5.96
C LEU A 105 -3.60 10.78 5.78
N ARG A 106 -2.45 10.55 6.40
CA ARG A 106 -1.75 9.26 6.41
C ARG A 106 -2.54 8.16 7.10
N THR A 107 -3.22 8.50 8.20
CA THR A 107 -4.14 7.58 8.88
C THR A 107 -5.30 7.20 7.95
N LEU A 108 -5.91 8.17 7.27
CA LEU A 108 -6.97 7.91 6.29
C LEU A 108 -6.48 7.04 5.12
N GLN A 109 -5.29 7.30 4.59
CA GLN A 109 -4.67 6.45 3.55
C GLN A 109 -4.50 5.01 4.04
N GLY A 110 -4.08 4.81 5.28
CA GLY A 110 -3.97 3.49 5.89
C GLY A 110 -5.33 2.80 6.03
N VAL A 111 -6.36 3.52 6.47
CA VAL A 111 -7.73 2.97 6.61
C VAL A 111 -8.28 2.47 5.27
N VAL A 112 -7.91 3.09 4.14
CA VAL A 112 -8.33 2.65 2.81
C VAL A 112 -7.29 1.78 2.08
N GLY A 113 -6.23 1.35 2.76
CA GLY A 113 -5.08 0.65 2.16
C GLY A 113 -5.32 -0.81 1.72
N GLY A 114 -6.57 -1.26 1.55
CA GLY A 114 -6.91 -2.66 1.27
C GLY A 114 -6.70 -3.15 -0.17
N TYR A 115 -6.12 -2.36 -1.09
CA TYR A 115 -6.01 -2.76 -2.50
C TYR A 115 -5.02 -3.91 -2.74
N VAL A 116 -3.97 -4.02 -1.94
CA VAL A 116 -2.94 -5.07 -2.08
C VAL A 116 -3.51 -6.48 -1.88
N PRO A 117 -4.17 -6.80 -0.75
CA PRO A 117 -4.75 -8.13 -0.56
C PRO A 117 -5.88 -8.42 -1.55
N ILE A 118 -6.65 -7.41 -1.97
CA ILE A 118 -7.69 -7.58 -2.99
C ILE A 118 -7.06 -7.94 -4.34
N GLY A 119 -5.99 -7.28 -4.74
CA GLY A 119 -5.24 -7.58 -5.96
C GLY A 119 -4.73 -9.02 -5.98
N LEU A 120 -4.14 -9.47 -4.86
CA LEU A 120 -3.68 -10.84 -4.71
C LEU A 120 -4.83 -11.86 -4.80
N ALA A 121 -5.96 -11.58 -4.16
CA ALA A 121 -7.14 -12.45 -4.21
C ALA A 121 -7.71 -12.56 -5.64
N ILE A 122 -7.72 -11.46 -6.41
CA ILE A 122 -8.14 -11.48 -7.81
C ILE A 122 -7.20 -12.37 -8.63
N ILE A 123 -5.89 -12.24 -8.47
CA ILE A 123 -4.90 -13.05 -9.20
C ILE A 123 -5.15 -14.55 -8.95
N VAL A 124 -5.33 -14.95 -7.70
CA VAL A 124 -5.62 -16.35 -7.35
C VAL A 124 -6.92 -16.82 -7.98
N LEU A 125 -7.95 -15.97 -8.00
CA LEU A 125 -9.28 -16.30 -8.53
C LEU A 125 -9.29 -16.55 -10.05
N ILE A 126 -8.57 -15.72 -10.81
CA ILE A 126 -8.67 -15.73 -12.29
C ILE A 126 -7.60 -16.60 -12.96
N THR A 127 -6.56 -16.96 -12.23
CA THR A 127 -5.41 -17.68 -12.78
C THR A 127 -5.65 -19.19 -12.73
N PRO A 128 -5.37 -19.94 -13.81
CA PRO A 128 -5.36 -21.40 -13.76
C PRO A 128 -4.41 -21.93 -12.68
N GLU A 129 -4.82 -22.99 -11.98
CA GLU A 129 -4.10 -23.49 -10.80
C GLU A 129 -2.59 -23.74 -11.05
N ASN A 130 -2.24 -24.28 -12.22
CA ASN A 130 -0.85 -24.55 -12.61
C ASN A 130 -0.02 -23.26 -12.90
N LYS A 131 -0.65 -22.10 -12.99
CA LYS A 131 -0.01 -20.81 -13.27
C LYS A 131 -0.07 -19.82 -12.09
N VAL A 132 -0.77 -20.17 -11.00
CA VAL A 132 -0.88 -19.31 -9.81
C VAL A 132 0.49 -18.96 -9.23
N PRO A 133 1.48 -19.87 -9.06
CA PRO A 133 2.79 -19.50 -8.54
C PRO A 133 3.51 -18.45 -9.41
N TRP A 134 3.41 -18.58 -10.74
CA TRP A 134 3.98 -17.60 -11.67
C TRP A 134 3.32 -16.23 -11.54
N ALA A 135 1.99 -16.18 -11.48
CA ALA A 135 1.24 -14.94 -11.37
C ALA A 135 1.49 -14.22 -10.03
N MET A 136 1.59 -14.98 -8.94
CA MET A 136 1.97 -14.45 -7.62
C MET A 136 3.40 -13.91 -7.62
N GLY A 137 4.34 -14.61 -8.26
CA GLY A 137 5.71 -14.14 -8.43
C GLY A 137 5.78 -12.81 -9.19
N LEU A 138 5.02 -12.68 -10.29
CA LEU A 138 4.93 -11.44 -11.05
C LEU A 138 4.34 -10.28 -10.21
N TYR A 139 3.31 -10.56 -9.40
CA TYR A 139 2.71 -9.59 -8.50
C TYR A 139 3.69 -9.11 -7.43
N GLN A 140 4.46 -10.03 -6.83
CA GLN A 140 5.51 -9.69 -5.87
C GLN A 140 6.65 -8.88 -6.53
N ALA A 141 7.06 -9.24 -7.73
CA ALA A 141 8.04 -8.46 -8.49
C ALA A 141 7.54 -7.04 -8.75
N SER A 142 6.25 -6.87 -9.05
CA SER A 142 5.63 -5.54 -9.22
C SER A 142 5.67 -4.72 -7.93
N MET A 143 5.51 -5.35 -6.77
CA MET A 143 5.65 -4.69 -5.46
C MET A 143 7.10 -4.19 -5.25
N VAL A 144 8.09 -5.03 -5.58
CA VAL A 144 9.52 -4.66 -5.48
C VAL A 144 9.86 -3.52 -6.45
N MET A 145 9.31 -3.52 -7.67
CA MET A 145 9.48 -2.39 -8.60
C MET A 145 8.97 -1.08 -8.00
N GLY A 146 7.79 -1.10 -7.35
CA GLY A 146 7.28 0.07 -6.63
C GLY A 146 8.21 0.55 -5.51
N LEU A 147 8.82 -0.38 -4.76
CA LEU A 147 9.79 -0.09 -3.70
C LEU A 147 11.05 0.59 -4.24
N VAL A 148 11.54 0.20 -5.42
CA VAL A 148 12.76 0.75 -6.03
C VAL A 148 12.47 2.10 -6.72
N PHE A 149 11.43 2.16 -7.53
CA PHE A 149 11.12 3.36 -8.31
C PHE A 149 10.45 4.47 -7.48
N GLY A 150 9.79 4.12 -6.37
CA GLY A 150 9.14 5.10 -5.50
C GLY A 150 10.08 6.19 -4.98
N PRO A 151 11.15 5.84 -4.23
CA PRO A 151 12.13 6.80 -3.74
C PRO A 151 12.80 7.60 -4.86
N LEU A 152 13.15 6.92 -5.96
CA LEU A 152 13.79 7.56 -7.11
C LEU A 152 12.91 8.65 -7.71
N MET A 153 11.64 8.34 -7.98
CA MET A 153 10.70 9.31 -8.52
C MET A 153 10.35 10.39 -7.50
N GLY A 154 10.14 10.01 -6.25
CA GLY A 154 9.82 10.95 -5.17
C GLY A 154 10.93 11.96 -4.94
N GLY A 155 12.19 11.50 -4.86
CA GLY A 155 13.36 12.37 -4.73
C GLY A 155 13.56 13.28 -5.94
N LEU A 156 13.56 12.71 -7.15
CA LEU A 156 13.76 13.48 -8.38
C LEU A 156 12.71 14.57 -8.55
N VAL A 157 11.44 14.28 -8.32
CA VAL A 157 10.36 15.27 -8.44
C VAL A 157 10.45 16.31 -7.33
N ALA A 158 10.82 15.91 -6.10
CA ALA A 158 11.01 16.84 -4.99
C ALA A 158 12.17 17.80 -5.24
N ASP A 159 13.28 17.34 -5.77
CA ASP A 159 14.46 18.14 -6.08
C ASP A 159 14.20 19.13 -7.23
N LEU A 160 13.44 18.75 -8.25
CA LEU A 160 13.18 19.58 -9.43
C LEU A 160 12.04 20.59 -9.23
N LEU A 161 10.99 20.20 -8.51
CA LEU A 161 9.73 20.93 -8.44
C LEU A 161 9.29 21.31 -7.01
N GLY A 162 10.13 20.96 -6.01
CA GLY A 162 9.84 21.18 -4.58
C GLY A 162 9.07 20.04 -3.92
N TYR A 163 9.11 19.99 -2.59
CA TYR A 163 8.59 18.88 -1.79
C TYR A 163 7.07 18.67 -1.83
N ARG A 164 6.31 19.60 -2.38
CA ARG A 164 4.85 19.48 -2.57
C ARG A 164 4.47 18.83 -3.90
N ALA A 165 5.34 18.92 -4.91
CA ALA A 165 5.08 18.40 -6.25
C ALA A 165 4.92 16.87 -6.32
N PRO A 166 5.69 16.04 -5.58
CA PRO A 166 5.51 14.60 -5.58
C PRO A 166 4.10 14.14 -5.22
N PHE A 167 3.42 14.84 -4.31
CA PHE A 167 2.05 14.51 -3.92
C PHE A 167 1.08 14.64 -5.10
N PHE A 168 1.22 15.68 -5.92
CA PHE A 168 0.40 15.85 -7.12
C PHE A 168 0.70 14.79 -8.17
N VAL A 169 2.00 14.50 -8.41
CA VAL A 169 2.42 13.46 -9.36
C VAL A 169 1.89 12.09 -8.95
N PHE A 170 2.01 11.73 -7.67
CA PHE A 170 1.52 10.44 -7.16
C PHE A 170 0.00 10.37 -7.10
N SER A 171 -0.69 11.48 -6.83
CA SER A 171 -2.14 11.57 -6.95
C SER A 171 -2.59 11.32 -8.38
N ALA A 172 -1.95 11.95 -9.37
CA ALA A 172 -2.24 11.74 -10.79
C ALA A 172 -1.96 10.28 -11.21
N LEU A 173 -0.84 9.69 -10.77
CA LEU A 173 -0.50 8.29 -11.03
C LEU A 173 -1.56 7.34 -10.47
N THR A 174 -2.03 7.60 -9.23
CA THR A 174 -3.11 6.82 -8.62
C THR A 174 -4.42 6.97 -9.39
N GLY A 175 -4.71 8.18 -9.90
CA GLY A 175 -5.85 8.43 -10.79
C GLY A 175 -5.77 7.66 -12.10
N ILE A 176 -4.61 7.59 -12.72
CA ILE A 176 -4.36 6.78 -13.94
C ILE A 176 -4.59 5.29 -13.64
N CYS A 177 -4.10 4.79 -12.49
CA CYS A 177 -4.36 3.42 -12.06
C CYS A 177 -5.87 3.15 -11.87
N MET A 178 -6.61 4.10 -11.28
CA MET A 178 -8.07 4.00 -11.11
C MET A 178 -8.79 3.96 -12.46
N LEU A 179 -8.40 4.81 -13.41
CA LEU A 179 -8.93 4.79 -14.78
C LEU A 179 -8.62 3.47 -15.49
N GLY A 180 -7.43 2.92 -15.28
CA GLY A 180 -7.06 1.59 -15.78
C GLY A 180 -8.03 0.51 -15.30
N ILE A 181 -8.40 0.51 -14.00
CA ILE A 181 -9.43 -0.42 -13.48
C ILE A 181 -10.78 -0.16 -14.13
N TYR A 182 -11.16 1.11 -14.25
CA TYR A 182 -12.46 1.48 -14.79
C TYR A 182 -12.67 0.97 -16.22
N PHE A 183 -11.66 1.12 -17.09
CA PHE A 183 -11.79 0.74 -18.50
C PHE A 183 -11.44 -0.72 -18.80
N LEU A 184 -10.46 -1.28 -18.10
CA LEU A 184 -9.86 -2.57 -18.48
C LEU A 184 -10.29 -3.75 -17.60
N MET A 185 -10.80 -3.49 -16.38
CA MET A 185 -11.16 -4.56 -15.46
C MET A 185 -12.62 -4.97 -15.64
N PRO A 186 -12.91 -6.24 -15.97
CA PRO A 186 -14.28 -6.74 -16.03
C PRO A 186 -14.92 -6.79 -14.63
N ASN A 187 -16.25 -6.87 -14.58
CA ASN A 187 -16.96 -7.08 -13.33
C ASN A 187 -16.74 -8.53 -12.85
N LEU A 188 -15.82 -8.68 -11.92
CA LEU A 188 -15.55 -9.95 -11.26
C LEU A 188 -16.40 -10.06 -10.00
N GLN A 189 -16.86 -11.28 -9.72
CA GLN A 189 -17.48 -11.62 -8.43
C GLN A 189 -16.71 -12.80 -7.83
N PHE A 190 -16.40 -12.73 -6.56
CA PHE A 190 -15.85 -13.87 -5.85
C PHE A 190 -16.95 -14.92 -5.70
N LYS A 191 -16.72 -16.11 -6.27
CA LYS A 191 -17.70 -17.22 -6.27
C LYS A 191 -17.99 -17.79 -4.88
N HIS A 192 -17.08 -17.61 -3.93
CA HIS A 192 -17.28 -18.04 -2.56
C HIS A 192 -17.81 -16.86 -1.73
N LYS A 193 -19.08 -16.94 -1.32
CA LYS A 193 -19.53 -16.22 -0.13
C LYS A 193 -18.71 -16.76 1.03
N VAL A 194 -17.79 -15.95 1.55
CA VAL A 194 -17.19 -16.25 2.85
C VAL A 194 -18.34 -16.40 3.83
N ASP A 195 -18.39 -17.54 4.48
CA ASP A 195 -19.44 -17.83 5.46
C ASP A 195 -19.34 -16.75 6.55
N GLU A 196 -20.30 -15.84 6.59
CA GLU A 196 -20.31 -14.68 7.50
C GLU A 196 -20.38 -15.10 8.97
N SER A 197 -20.62 -16.40 9.22
CA SER A 197 -20.72 -16.97 10.56
C SER A 197 -19.35 -17.10 11.26
N VAL A 198 -18.23 -17.09 10.51
CA VAL A 198 -16.92 -17.27 11.12
C VAL A 198 -16.30 -15.91 11.45
N SER A 199 -16.23 -15.61 12.74
CA SER A 199 -15.56 -14.38 13.22
C SER A 199 -14.06 -14.41 12.82
N GLU A 200 -13.57 -13.31 12.22
CA GLU A 200 -12.14 -13.18 11.87
C GLU A 200 -11.22 -13.36 13.08
N ILE A 201 -11.67 -12.91 14.25
CA ILE A 201 -10.92 -13.08 15.49
C ILE A 201 -10.78 -14.57 15.84
N SER A 202 -11.80 -15.39 15.56
CA SER A 202 -11.71 -16.83 15.77
C SER A 202 -10.77 -17.51 14.79
N LEU A 203 -10.74 -17.06 13.52
CA LEU A 203 -9.78 -17.53 12.53
C LEU A 203 -8.34 -17.15 12.91
N ILE A 204 -8.11 -15.89 13.30
CA ILE A 204 -6.78 -15.45 13.74
C ILE A 204 -6.34 -16.25 14.97
N LYS A 205 -7.21 -16.45 15.96
CA LYS A 205 -6.91 -17.28 17.14
C LYS A 205 -6.61 -18.73 16.74
N TYR A 206 -7.38 -19.30 15.81
CA TYR A 206 -7.14 -20.65 15.32
C TYR A 206 -5.78 -20.77 14.63
N PHE A 207 -5.43 -19.87 13.71
CA PHE A 207 -4.14 -19.89 13.05
C PHE A 207 -2.97 -19.67 14.01
N LEU A 208 -3.11 -18.76 14.99
CA LEU A 208 -2.10 -18.51 16.01
C LEU A 208 -2.01 -19.63 17.05
N SER A 209 -3.03 -20.50 17.17
CA SER A 209 -2.95 -21.69 18.03
C SER A 209 -2.03 -22.79 17.44
N ILE A 210 -1.78 -22.76 16.12
CA ILE A 210 -0.89 -23.69 15.47
C ILE A 210 0.58 -23.27 15.71
N PRO A 211 1.39 -24.06 16.46
CA PRO A 211 2.75 -23.64 16.84
C PRO A 211 3.65 -23.27 15.67
N ARG A 212 3.52 -23.99 14.55
CA ARG A 212 4.31 -23.76 13.32
C ARG A 212 3.96 -22.41 12.68
N VAL A 213 2.68 -22.04 12.64
CA VAL A 213 2.22 -20.74 12.10
C VAL A 213 2.68 -19.60 12.97
N ARG A 214 2.57 -19.73 14.31
CA ARG A 214 3.05 -18.73 15.25
C ARG A 214 4.54 -18.49 15.13
N LEU A 215 5.34 -19.54 14.96
CA LEU A 215 6.78 -19.44 14.75
C LEU A 215 7.11 -18.73 13.44
N LEU A 216 6.43 -19.08 12.33
CA LEU A 216 6.59 -18.42 11.03
C LEU A 216 6.23 -16.93 11.10
N VAL A 217 5.11 -16.59 11.74
CA VAL A 217 4.69 -15.18 11.92
C VAL A 217 5.72 -14.42 12.76
N GLY A 218 6.24 -15.03 13.84
CA GLY A 218 7.30 -14.45 14.66
C GLY A 218 8.60 -14.21 13.88
N MET A 219 9.03 -15.18 13.08
CA MET A 219 10.21 -15.02 12.21
C MET A 219 10.02 -13.92 11.17
N LEU A 220 8.87 -13.88 10.49
CA LEU A 220 8.54 -12.83 9.52
C LEU A 220 8.50 -11.45 10.18
N PHE A 221 7.94 -11.35 11.39
CA PHE A 221 7.93 -10.11 12.16
C PHE A 221 9.35 -9.64 12.47
N LEU A 222 10.22 -10.52 12.99
CA LEU A 222 11.61 -10.19 13.32
C LEU A 222 12.41 -9.78 12.08
N CYS A 223 12.27 -10.49 10.97
CA CYS A 223 12.92 -10.14 9.71
C CYS A 223 12.48 -8.76 9.20
N ASN A 224 11.17 -8.50 9.16
CA ASN A 224 10.65 -7.21 8.71
C ASN A 224 11.05 -6.07 9.68
N PHE A 225 11.00 -6.32 10.99
CA PHE A 225 11.43 -5.36 12.01
C PHE A 225 12.90 -4.98 11.84
N GLY A 226 13.78 -5.98 11.61
CA GLY A 226 15.20 -5.73 11.34
C GLY A 226 15.44 -4.89 10.09
N ILE A 227 14.81 -5.24 8.97
CA ILE A 227 14.94 -4.51 7.70
C ILE A 227 14.40 -3.09 7.81
N THR A 228 13.22 -2.92 8.39
CA THR A 228 12.57 -1.61 8.51
C THR A 228 13.26 -0.72 9.56
N GLY A 229 13.80 -1.30 10.62
CA GLY A 229 14.51 -0.56 11.68
C GLY A 229 15.85 -0.01 11.23
N ILE A 230 16.55 -0.70 10.30
CA ILE A 230 17.86 -0.25 9.78
C ILE A 230 17.69 0.93 8.80
N GLY A 231 16.60 0.96 8.03
CA GLY A 231 16.37 1.95 6.98
C GLY A 231 16.52 3.42 7.43
N PRO A 232 15.87 3.87 8.51
CA PRO A 232 16.00 5.24 9.00
C PRO A 232 17.36 5.60 9.61
N ILE A 233 18.09 4.57 10.06
CA ILE A 233 19.38 4.74 10.78
C ILE A 233 20.54 4.79 9.79
N LEU A 234 20.46 4.07 8.68
CA LEU A 234 21.52 3.95 7.69
C LEU A 234 22.06 5.31 7.17
N PRO A 235 21.21 6.31 6.82
CA PRO A 235 21.67 7.62 6.35
C PRO A 235 22.45 8.42 7.40
N LEU A 236 22.29 8.13 8.69
CA LEU A 236 23.00 8.82 9.78
C LEU A 236 24.44 8.35 9.91
N TYR A 237 24.77 7.15 9.42
CA TYR A 237 26.11 6.55 9.48
C TYR A 237 26.89 6.64 8.16
N ILE A 238 26.22 6.96 7.04
CA ILE A 238 26.85 7.20 5.74
C ILE A 238 27.05 8.71 5.62
N LYS A 239 28.17 9.19 6.17
CA LYS A 239 28.70 10.53 5.92
C LYS A 239 29.83 10.44 4.93
#